data_35ed5d7a58b303aca784670b26be45df
#
_entry.id   35ed5d7a58b303aca784670b26be45df
#
_cell.length_a   1.000
_cell.length_b   1.000
_cell.length_c   1.000
_cell.angle_alpha   90.00
_cell.angle_beta   90.00
_cell.angle_gamma   90.00
#
_symmetry.space_group_name_H-M   'P 1'
#
loop_
_entity.id
_entity.type
_entity.pdbx_description
1 polymer ?
#
loop_
_entity_poly.entity_id
_entity_poly.type
_entity_poly.pdbx_seq_one_letter_code
_entity_poly.pdbx_strand_id
1 'polypeptide(L)'
;ERYAILQAAMASSERIFELLDTPSEPTGGKHKQDRVSGEIEFDHVWFAYSEGDWVLRDVSFTVQAGQSIALVGATGSGKSTIISLLCRFYDIQKGHIRIDGIDIKDWDVEGLRQRIGIVQQDVFLFSGDIEGNIKLSDPDITKEHVQQAAKDVNAEAFIQHLDKQYQEPVTERGSTLSSGQRQLLAFARALAFDPDVLILDEATANIDTETEVWIQEAVTRLMKARTSIVIAHRISTIQSADRIIVLHKGELREQGSHDE
;
A
#
# COMPACT_ATOMS: atom_id res chain seq x y z
N GLU A 1 41.01 -13.18 -26.43
CA GLU A 1 40.58 -13.15 -25.02
C GLU A 1 40.50 -11.74 -24.45
N ARG A 2 41.59 -10.93 -24.50
CA ARG A 2 41.60 -9.56 -23.95
C ARG A 2 40.55 -8.64 -24.60
N TYR A 3 40.26 -8.79 -25.88
CA TYR A 3 39.23 -8.00 -26.56
C TYR A 3 37.83 -8.34 -26.11
N ALA A 4 37.53 -9.62 -25.86
CA ALA A 4 36.24 -10.06 -25.29
C ALA A 4 36.01 -9.55 -23.86
N ILE A 5 37.07 -9.50 -23.03
CA ILE A 5 36.97 -8.93 -21.68
C ILE A 5 36.70 -7.42 -21.75
N LEU A 6 37.34 -6.71 -22.65
CA LEU A 6 37.10 -5.27 -22.86
C LEU A 6 35.68 -5.01 -23.32
N GLN A 7 35.16 -5.77 -24.29
CA GLN A 7 33.77 -5.63 -24.75
C GLN A 7 32.76 -5.92 -23.62
N ALA A 8 32.99 -6.97 -22.82
CA ALA A 8 32.12 -7.27 -21.69
C ALA A 8 32.14 -6.15 -20.63
N ALA A 9 33.32 -5.58 -20.35
CA ALA A 9 33.46 -4.47 -19.42
C ALA A 9 32.76 -3.21 -19.93
N MET A 10 32.88 -2.89 -21.23
CA MET A 10 32.19 -1.75 -21.85
C MET A 10 30.67 -1.92 -21.79
N ALA A 11 30.14 -3.11 -22.15
CA ALA A 11 28.69 -3.39 -22.08
C ALA A 11 28.15 -3.33 -20.64
N SER A 12 28.93 -3.76 -19.67
CA SER A 12 28.55 -3.66 -18.24
C SER A 12 28.56 -2.19 -17.77
N SER A 13 29.55 -1.43 -18.19
CA SER A 13 29.64 0.01 -17.88
C SER A 13 28.49 0.80 -18.48
N GLU A 14 28.13 0.51 -19.74
CA GLU A 14 27.00 1.13 -20.43
C GLU A 14 25.70 0.93 -19.65
N ARG A 15 25.42 -0.30 -19.19
CA ARG A 15 24.24 -0.58 -18.35
C ARG A 15 24.25 0.16 -17.01
N ILE A 16 25.43 0.30 -16.38
CA ILE A 16 25.56 1.05 -15.13
C ILE A 16 25.27 2.54 -15.38
N PHE A 17 25.81 3.11 -16.47
CA PHE A 17 25.55 4.52 -16.80
C PHE A 17 24.09 4.73 -17.22
N GLU A 18 23.49 3.85 -17.99
CA GLU A 18 22.06 3.88 -18.31
C GLU A 18 21.20 3.91 -17.02
N LEU A 19 21.54 3.08 -16.01
CA LEU A 19 20.86 3.07 -14.73
C LEU A 19 21.05 4.37 -13.94
N LEU A 20 22.28 4.93 -13.95
CA LEU A 20 22.61 6.19 -13.26
C LEU A 20 21.96 7.40 -13.93
N ASP A 21 21.81 7.38 -15.26
CA ASP A 21 21.18 8.42 -16.05
C ASP A 21 19.64 8.30 -16.09
N THR A 22 19.09 7.17 -15.59
CA THR A 22 17.65 6.99 -15.52
C THR A 22 17.08 8.05 -14.57
N PRO A 23 16.10 8.87 -15.03
CA PRO A 23 15.49 9.86 -14.16
C PRO A 23 14.94 9.16 -12.91
N SER A 24 15.34 9.63 -11.75
CA SER A 24 14.69 9.24 -10.51
C SER A 24 13.22 9.66 -10.59
N GLU A 25 12.38 9.03 -9.77
CA GLU A 25 10.93 9.22 -9.65
C GLU A 25 10.36 10.57 -10.13
N PRO A 26 9.07 10.63 -10.52
CA PRO A 26 8.43 11.87 -10.94
C PRO A 26 8.77 13.00 -9.96
N THR A 27 9.41 14.06 -10.47
CA THR A 27 9.67 15.24 -9.65
C THR A 27 8.34 15.83 -9.21
N GLY A 28 8.09 15.86 -7.89
CA GLY A 28 6.83 16.31 -7.32
C GLY A 28 6.57 17.79 -7.53
N GLY A 29 5.32 18.19 -7.33
CA GLY A 29 4.93 19.55 -7.07
C GLY A 29 5.53 20.07 -5.77
N LYS A 30 4.98 21.19 -5.30
CA LYS A 30 5.47 21.86 -4.07
C LYS A 30 4.42 21.84 -2.94
N HIS A 31 3.23 21.29 -3.21
CA HIS A 31 2.16 21.27 -2.22
C HIS A 31 2.53 20.30 -1.09
N LYS A 32 2.48 20.80 0.13
CA LYS A 32 2.67 20.03 1.37
C LYS A 32 1.52 20.32 2.30
N GLN A 33 1.00 19.30 2.91
CA GLN A 33 -0.07 19.42 3.91
C GLN A 33 0.17 18.36 5.00
N ASP A 34 0.13 18.79 6.26
CA ASP A 34 0.41 17.90 7.39
C ASP A 34 -0.69 16.91 7.68
N ARG A 35 -1.93 17.21 7.27
CA ARG A 35 -3.09 16.33 7.36
C ARG A 35 -4.03 16.54 6.19
N VAL A 36 -4.67 15.48 5.73
CA VAL A 36 -5.70 15.51 4.70
C VAL A 36 -7.02 14.95 5.25
N SER A 37 -8.14 15.40 4.71
CA SER A 37 -9.44 14.79 5.00
C SER A 37 -9.54 13.41 4.37
N GLY A 38 -8.80 13.19 3.27
CA GLY A 38 -8.70 11.93 2.58
C GLY A 38 -9.80 11.70 1.55
N GLU A 39 -10.45 12.75 1.02
CA GLU A 39 -11.28 12.60 -0.17
C GLU A 39 -10.39 12.28 -1.37
N ILE A 40 -10.71 11.22 -2.12
CA ILE A 40 -9.95 10.77 -3.29
C ILE A 40 -10.86 10.83 -4.52
N GLU A 41 -10.39 11.47 -5.57
CA GLU A 41 -11.08 11.54 -6.85
C GLU A 41 -10.22 11.00 -7.98
N PHE A 42 -10.76 10.06 -8.75
CA PHE A 42 -10.28 9.65 -10.07
C PHE A 42 -11.24 10.24 -11.09
N ASP A 43 -10.73 11.05 -12.01
CA ASP A 43 -11.51 11.80 -12.99
C ASP A 43 -11.01 11.51 -14.40
N HIS A 44 -11.74 10.68 -15.14
CA HIS A 44 -11.45 10.24 -16.51
C HIS A 44 -10.00 9.73 -16.70
N VAL A 45 -9.53 8.87 -15.78
CA VAL A 45 -8.15 8.40 -15.73
C VAL A 45 -7.89 7.33 -16.80
N TRP A 46 -6.86 7.59 -17.60
CA TRP A 46 -6.28 6.63 -18.55
C TRP A 46 -4.81 6.40 -18.24
N PHE A 47 -4.42 5.14 -18.19
CA PHE A 47 -3.04 4.76 -17.90
C PHE A 47 -2.58 3.52 -18.66
N ALA A 48 -1.32 3.57 -19.13
CA ALA A 48 -0.59 2.46 -19.75
C ALA A 48 0.86 2.43 -19.24
N TYR A 49 1.40 1.25 -18.95
CA TYR A 49 2.83 1.09 -18.64
C TYR A 49 3.71 1.21 -19.88
N SER A 50 3.19 0.80 -21.03
CA SER A 50 3.83 0.92 -22.35
C SER A 50 2.89 1.60 -23.31
N GLU A 51 3.43 2.40 -24.23
CA GLU A 51 2.63 3.15 -25.20
C GLU A 51 1.67 2.24 -25.97
N GLY A 52 0.38 2.60 -25.96
CA GLY A 52 -0.69 1.88 -26.68
C GLY A 52 -1.33 0.72 -25.91
N ASP A 53 -0.75 0.23 -24.83
CA ASP A 53 -1.32 -0.88 -24.03
C ASP A 53 -2.04 -0.34 -22.77
N TRP A 54 -3.27 0.12 -22.98
CA TRP A 54 -4.08 0.74 -21.92
C TRP A 54 -4.48 -0.28 -20.84
N VAL A 55 -3.95 -0.07 -19.63
CA VAL A 55 -4.30 -0.84 -18.42
C VAL A 55 -5.52 -0.25 -17.72
N LEU A 56 -5.66 1.07 -17.66
CA LEU A 56 -6.87 1.75 -17.21
C LEU A 56 -7.44 2.58 -18.36
N ARG A 57 -8.79 2.56 -18.46
CA ARG A 57 -9.54 3.21 -19.53
C ARG A 57 -10.73 3.94 -18.95
N ASP A 58 -10.65 5.27 -18.96
CA ASP A 58 -11.75 6.16 -18.53
C ASP A 58 -12.30 5.85 -17.14
N VAL A 59 -11.40 5.62 -16.19
CA VAL A 59 -11.79 5.27 -14.82
C VAL A 59 -12.14 6.53 -14.05
N SER A 60 -13.40 6.60 -13.57
CA SER A 60 -13.90 7.72 -12.77
C SER A 60 -14.65 7.23 -11.54
N PHE A 61 -14.22 7.65 -10.36
CA PHE A 61 -14.91 7.42 -9.09
C PHE A 61 -14.40 8.39 -8.02
N THR A 62 -15.17 8.58 -6.97
CA THR A 62 -14.78 9.38 -5.80
C THR A 62 -14.91 8.54 -4.55
N VAL A 63 -13.96 8.63 -3.63
CA VAL A 63 -14.02 8.09 -2.27
C VAL A 63 -14.17 9.25 -1.31
N GLN A 64 -15.25 9.30 -0.55
CA GLN A 64 -15.45 10.36 0.42
C GLN A 64 -14.49 10.23 1.61
N ALA A 65 -14.18 11.35 2.27
CA ALA A 65 -13.38 11.35 3.49
C ALA A 65 -13.96 10.37 4.55
N GLY A 66 -13.13 9.49 5.07
CA GLY A 66 -13.54 8.48 6.03
C GLY A 66 -14.32 7.28 5.47
N GLN A 67 -14.58 7.25 4.16
CA GLN A 67 -15.26 6.13 3.49
C GLN A 67 -14.29 4.98 3.22
N SER A 68 -14.79 3.76 3.36
CA SER A 68 -14.09 2.53 2.95
C SER A 68 -14.63 2.01 1.62
N ILE A 69 -13.75 1.71 0.66
CA ILE A 69 -14.13 1.07 -0.60
C ILE A 69 -13.40 -0.24 -0.82
N ALA A 70 -14.10 -1.22 -1.40
CA ALA A 70 -13.53 -2.47 -1.85
C ALA A 70 -13.35 -2.46 -3.38
N LEU A 71 -12.12 -2.63 -3.86
CA LEU A 71 -11.82 -2.85 -5.26
C LEU A 71 -11.89 -4.34 -5.58
N VAL A 72 -12.79 -4.72 -6.48
CA VAL A 72 -13.04 -6.12 -6.87
C VAL A 72 -12.84 -6.29 -8.37
N GLY A 73 -12.35 -7.43 -8.78
CA GLY A 73 -12.13 -7.77 -10.20
C GLY A 73 -11.10 -8.87 -10.39
N ALA A 74 -11.06 -9.48 -11.56
CA ALA A 74 -10.09 -10.52 -11.90
C ALA A 74 -8.64 -10.01 -11.84
N THR A 75 -7.68 -10.93 -11.74
CA THR A 75 -6.26 -10.58 -11.89
C THR A 75 -6.04 -9.87 -13.22
N GLY A 76 -5.25 -8.79 -13.21
CA GLY A 76 -5.04 -7.95 -14.40
C GLY A 76 -6.17 -6.96 -14.72
N SER A 77 -7.18 -6.80 -13.85
CA SER A 77 -8.25 -5.81 -14.08
C SER A 77 -7.84 -4.35 -13.81
N GLY A 78 -6.66 -4.08 -13.25
CA GLY A 78 -6.16 -2.73 -12.98
C GLY A 78 -6.17 -2.30 -11.51
N LYS A 79 -6.57 -3.17 -10.56
CA LYS A 79 -6.66 -2.82 -9.12
C LYS A 79 -5.33 -2.32 -8.54
N SER A 80 -4.25 -3.09 -8.70
CA SER A 80 -2.91 -2.70 -8.20
C SER A 80 -2.37 -1.47 -8.93
N THR A 81 -2.80 -1.26 -10.19
CA THR A 81 -2.46 -0.05 -10.95
C THR A 81 -3.10 1.19 -10.34
N ILE A 82 -4.36 1.13 -9.91
CA ILE A 82 -5.03 2.23 -9.18
C ILE A 82 -4.22 2.63 -7.95
N ILE A 83 -3.77 1.64 -7.15
CA ILE A 83 -2.92 1.89 -5.98
C ILE A 83 -1.60 2.56 -6.37
N SER A 84 -0.91 2.01 -7.39
CA SER A 84 0.37 2.54 -7.85
C SER A 84 0.27 3.98 -8.33
N LEU A 85 -0.84 4.33 -8.98
CA LEU A 85 -1.10 5.70 -9.43
C LEU A 85 -1.44 6.64 -8.28
N LEU A 86 -2.26 6.21 -7.31
CA LEU A 86 -2.58 7.02 -6.13
C LEU A 86 -1.33 7.36 -5.31
N CYS A 87 -0.39 6.40 -5.20
CA CYS A 87 0.91 6.61 -4.55
C CYS A 87 1.94 7.35 -5.43
N ARG A 88 1.52 7.70 -6.64
CA ARG A 88 2.35 8.38 -7.62
C ARG A 88 3.68 7.67 -7.87
N PHE A 89 3.63 6.32 -8.05
CA PHE A 89 4.76 5.57 -8.61
C PHE A 89 4.86 5.75 -10.13
N TYR A 90 3.76 6.16 -10.75
CA TYR A 90 3.67 6.50 -12.19
C TYR A 90 2.78 7.72 -12.37
N ASP A 91 3.05 8.51 -13.40
CA ASP A 91 2.18 9.60 -13.83
C ASP A 91 1.17 9.09 -14.87
N ILE A 92 -0.07 9.55 -14.76
CA ILE A 92 -1.15 9.22 -15.70
C ILE A 92 -0.99 9.97 -17.02
N GLN A 93 -1.46 9.35 -18.12
CA GLN A 93 -1.43 9.98 -19.45
C GLN A 93 -2.62 10.91 -19.70
N LYS A 94 -3.82 10.59 -19.14
CA LYS A 94 -5.02 11.42 -19.29
C LYS A 94 -5.85 11.40 -18.00
N GLY A 95 -6.65 12.46 -17.80
CA GLY A 95 -7.49 12.64 -16.63
C GLY A 95 -6.76 13.27 -15.46
N HIS A 96 -7.35 13.15 -14.28
CA HIS A 96 -6.83 13.69 -13.02
C HIS A 96 -7.02 12.70 -11.88
N ILE A 97 -6.08 12.70 -10.94
CA ILE A 97 -6.22 12.05 -9.63
C ILE A 97 -6.02 13.14 -8.59
N ARG A 98 -7.00 13.32 -7.70
CA ARG A 98 -6.96 14.37 -6.68
C ARG A 98 -7.12 13.79 -5.28
N ILE A 99 -6.45 14.43 -4.31
CA ILE A 99 -6.69 14.23 -2.88
C ILE A 99 -7.10 15.59 -2.31
N ASP A 100 -8.26 15.64 -1.66
CA ASP A 100 -8.89 16.87 -1.15
C ASP A 100 -8.97 17.98 -2.21
N GLY A 101 -9.30 17.60 -3.46
CA GLY A 101 -9.42 18.50 -4.60
C GLY A 101 -8.09 18.95 -5.24
N ILE A 102 -6.94 18.55 -4.70
CA ILE A 102 -5.60 18.90 -5.20
C ILE A 102 -5.06 17.75 -6.04
N ASP A 103 -4.68 18.03 -7.29
CA ASP A 103 -4.07 17.02 -8.18
C ASP A 103 -2.78 16.48 -7.57
N ILE A 104 -2.63 15.14 -7.58
CA ILE A 104 -1.45 14.48 -7.00
C ILE A 104 -0.14 14.89 -7.68
N LYS A 105 -0.20 15.44 -8.91
CA LYS A 105 0.96 15.98 -9.61
C LYS A 105 1.50 17.26 -8.96
N ASP A 106 0.64 18.02 -8.28
CA ASP A 106 1.01 19.26 -7.61
C ASP A 106 1.59 19.03 -6.20
N TRP A 107 1.42 17.81 -5.66
CA TRP A 107 1.96 17.43 -4.37
C TRP A 107 3.48 17.20 -4.41
N ASP A 108 4.15 17.57 -3.33
CA ASP A 108 5.45 16.99 -2.99
C ASP A 108 5.29 15.47 -2.79
N VAL A 109 6.08 14.67 -3.51
CA VAL A 109 5.88 13.21 -3.53
C VAL A 109 6.08 12.57 -2.16
N GLU A 110 7.05 13.04 -1.40
CA GLU A 110 7.31 12.55 -0.05
C GLU A 110 6.16 12.92 0.89
N GLY A 111 5.70 14.18 0.85
CA GLY A 111 4.56 14.65 1.61
C GLY A 111 3.27 13.88 1.27
N LEU A 112 3.01 13.58 0.00
CA LEU A 112 1.89 12.76 -0.44
C LEU A 112 1.95 11.35 0.17
N ARG A 113 3.12 10.70 0.05
CA ARG A 113 3.31 9.31 0.54
C ARG A 113 3.27 9.20 2.06
N GLN A 114 3.61 10.25 2.79
CA GLN A 114 3.43 10.27 4.25
C GLN A 114 1.96 10.26 4.68
N ARG A 115 1.03 10.70 3.81
CA ARG A 115 -0.42 10.69 4.09
C ARG A 115 -1.08 9.36 3.72
N ILE A 116 -0.37 8.48 2.98
CA ILE A 116 -0.91 7.22 2.47
C ILE A 116 -0.15 6.04 3.10
N GLY A 117 -0.82 5.28 3.93
CA GLY A 117 -0.32 4.01 4.44
C GLY A 117 -0.67 2.86 3.50
N ILE A 118 0.30 1.98 3.23
CA ILE A 118 0.09 0.81 2.37
C ILE A 118 0.45 -0.45 3.11
N VAL A 119 -0.46 -1.43 3.10
CA VAL A 119 -0.17 -2.81 3.47
C VAL A 119 -0.24 -3.66 2.22
N GLN A 120 0.90 -4.19 1.79
CA GLN A 120 1.01 -5.03 0.61
C GLN A 120 0.67 -6.49 0.91
N GLN A 121 0.25 -7.24 -0.10
CA GLN A 121 0.00 -8.67 -0.05
C GLN A 121 1.22 -9.45 0.46
N ASP A 122 2.39 -9.20 -0.13
CA ASP A 122 3.64 -9.80 0.28
C ASP A 122 4.33 -8.93 1.32
N VAL A 123 4.17 -9.29 2.59
CA VAL A 123 4.76 -8.56 3.71
C VAL A 123 6.27 -8.77 3.75
N PHE A 124 7.01 -7.68 3.60
CA PHE A 124 8.46 -7.68 3.80
C PHE A 124 8.82 -7.18 5.21
N LEU A 125 9.61 -7.99 5.93
CA LEU A 125 10.21 -7.61 7.21
C LEU A 125 11.73 -7.51 7.05
N PHE A 126 12.28 -6.45 7.63
CA PHE A 126 13.72 -6.21 7.65
C PHE A 126 14.39 -7.01 8.78
N SER A 127 15.66 -7.34 8.60
CA SER A 127 16.47 -7.87 9.69
C SER A 127 16.61 -6.83 10.80
N GLY A 128 16.46 -7.26 12.05
CA GLY A 128 16.47 -6.38 13.22
C GLY A 128 15.60 -6.95 14.33
N ASP A 129 14.71 -6.16 14.88
CA ASP A 129 13.73 -6.58 15.88
C ASP A 129 12.30 -6.16 15.49
N ILE A 130 11.31 -6.55 16.28
CA ILE A 130 9.91 -6.25 16.05
C ILE A 130 9.65 -4.74 16.13
N GLU A 131 10.18 -4.05 17.15
CA GLU A 131 10.04 -2.61 17.32
C GLU A 131 10.59 -1.86 16.09
N GLY A 132 11.81 -2.21 15.66
CA GLY A 132 12.44 -1.63 14.49
C GLY A 132 11.66 -1.86 13.20
N ASN A 133 11.01 -3.03 13.07
CA ASN A 133 10.14 -3.34 11.93
C ASN A 133 8.83 -2.54 11.91
N ILE A 134 8.27 -2.18 13.07
CA ILE A 134 7.07 -1.37 13.14
C ILE A 134 7.39 0.11 12.87
N LYS A 135 8.43 0.67 13.48
CA LYS A 135 8.76 2.09 13.35
C LYS A 135 9.66 2.46 12.17
N LEU A 136 10.25 1.47 11.47
CA LEU A 136 11.14 1.66 10.31
C LEU A 136 12.25 2.70 10.55
N SER A 137 12.79 2.75 11.78
CA SER A 137 13.81 3.71 12.22
C SER A 137 13.37 5.18 12.21
N ASP A 138 12.07 5.46 12.12
CA ASP A 138 11.54 6.81 12.26
C ASP A 138 11.71 7.29 13.71
N PRO A 139 12.43 8.40 13.96
CA PRO A 139 12.69 8.90 15.31
C PRO A 139 11.44 9.49 15.98
N ASP A 140 10.44 9.90 15.22
CA ASP A 140 9.21 10.51 15.73
C ASP A 140 8.21 9.46 16.25
N ILE A 141 8.39 8.20 15.86
CA ILE A 141 7.57 7.09 16.36
C ILE A 141 8.14 6.57 17.68
N THR A 142 7.44 6.88 18.78
CA THR A 142 7.84 6.46 20.13
C THR A 142 7.50 4.99 20.39
N LYS A 143 8.04 4.43 21.47
CA LYS A 143 7.70 3.06 21.91
C LYS A 143 6.22 2.92 22.24
N GLU A 144 5.63 3.94 22.80
CA GLU A 144 4.21 3.97 23.14
C GLU A 144 3.36 3.91 21.87
N HIS A 145 3.73 4.63 20.81
CA HIS A 145 3.08 4.54 19.49
C HIS A 145 3.19 3.14 18.91
N VAL A 146 4.37 2.51 18.97
CA VAL A 146 4.58 1.12 18.51
C VAL A 146 3.68 0.15 19.26
N GLN A 147 3.64 0.25 20.60
CA GLN A 147 2.81 -0.62 21.43
C GLN A 147 1.32 -0.41 21.17
N GLN A 148 0.89 0.84 21.04
CA GLN A 148 -0.51 1.14 20.74
C GLN A 148 -0.91 0.59 19.38
N ALA A 149 -0.09 0.82 18.33
CA ALA A 149 -0.33 0.27 17.02
C ALA A 149 -0.40 -1.27 17.01
N ALA A 150 0.48 -1.94 17.78
CA ALA A 150 0.45 -3.39 17.92
C ALA A 150 -0.82 -3.89 18.63
N LYS A 151 -1.33 -3.16 19.65
CA LYS A 151 -2.60 -3.47 20.34
C LYS A 151 -3.78 -3.33 19.39
N ASP A 152 -3.83 -2.25 18.63
CA ASP A 152 -4.95 -1.93 17.76
C ASP A 152 -5.16 -2.98 16.66
N VAL A 153 -4.10 -3.68 16.26
CA VAL A 153 -4.15 -4.77 15.27
C VAL A 153 -4.08 -6.17 15.89
N ASN A 154 -4.24 -6.32 17.20
CA ASN A 154 -4.11 -7.59 17.93
C ASN A 154 -2.72 -8.27 17.82
N ALA A 155 -1.68 -7.55 17.39
CA ALA A 155 -0.32 -8.09 17.30
C ALA A 155 0.32 -8.27 18.68
N GLU A 156 -0.04 -7.46 19.66
CA GLU A 156 0.51 -7.53 21.02
C GLU A 156 0.33 -8.92 21.63
N ALA A 157 -0.79 -9.60 21.36
CA ALA A 157 -1.08 -10.91 21.91
C ALA A 157 0.05 -11.91 21.63
N PHE A 158 0.53 -12.02 20.38
CA PHE A 158 1.64 -12.91 20.07
C PHE A 158 3.00 -12.34 20.48
N ILE A 159 3.20 -11.01 20.39
CA ILE A 159 4.47 -10.37 20.77
C ILE A 159 4.81 -10.64 22.23
N GLN A 160 3.82 -10.59 23.13
CA GLN A 160 4.01 -10.85 24.56
C GLN A 160 4.40 -12.30 24.86
N HIS A 161 4.16 -13.25 23.95
CA HIS A 161 4.57 -14.65 24.11
C HIS A 161 5.98 -14.93 23.59
N LEU A 162 6.64 -13.97 22.95
CA LEU A 162 8.02 -14.10 22.49
C LEU A 162 8.99 -13.82 23.65
N ASP A 163 10.13 -14.50 23.68
CA ASP A 163 11.12 -14.42 24.78
C ASP A 163 11.59 -12.98 25.03
N LYS A 164 11.82 -12.21 23.95
CA LYS A 164 12.30 -10.82 24.01
C LYS A 164 11.24 -9.79 23.63
N GLN A 165 10.01 -10.22 23.44
CA GLN A 165 8.87 -9.35 23.13
C GLN A 165 9.17 -8.43 21.92
N TYR A 166 9.08 -7.10 22.07
CA TYR A 166 9.37 -6.13 21.01
C TYR A 166 10.81 -6.13 20.53
N GLN A 167 11.75 -6.60 21.32
CA GLN A 167 13.18 -6.78 20.97
C GLN A 167 13.47 -8.18 20.42
N GLU A 168 12.44 -8.99 20.14
CA GLU A 168 12.64 -10.30 19.52
C GLU A 168 13.29 -10.15 18.14
N PRO A 169 14.41 -10.88 17.88
CA PRO A 169 15.10 -10.79 16.62
C PRO A 169 14.24 -11.24 15.45
N VAL A 170 14.13 -10.40 14.43
CA VAL A 170 13.50 -10.71 13.16
C VAL A 170 14.59 -10.96 12.13
N THR A 171 14.58 -12.16 11.57
CA THR A 171 15.48 -12.55 10.46
C THR A 171 14.97 -11.93 9.15
N GLU A 172 15.82 -11.95 8.11
CA GLU A 172 15.42 -11.49 6.78
C GLU A 172 14.11 -12.13 6.34
N ARG A 173 13.18 -11.30 5.89
CA ARG A 173 11.80 -11.66 5.52
C ARG A 173 10.94 -12.25 6.65
N GLY A 174 11.40 -12.19 7.90
CA GLY A 174 10.64 -12.69 9.05
C GLY A 174 10.37 -14.20 9.02
N SER A 175 11.36 -15.01 8.58
CA SER A 175 11.19 -16.46 8.41
C SER A 175 10.87 -17.22 9.69
N THR A 176 11.09 -16.62 10.86
CA THR A 176 10.76 -17.18 12.18
C THR A 176 9.30 -16.91 12.59
N LEU A 177 8.59 -16.03 11.89
CA LEU A 177 7.21 -15.67 12.17
C LEU A 177 6.25 -16.35 11.19
N SER A 178 5.03 -16.65 11.65
CA SER A 178 3.97 -17.16 10.77
C SER A 178 3.55 -16.09 9.75
N SER A 179 2.87 -16.48 8.68
CA SER A 179 2.35 -15.54 7.67
C SER A 179 1.39 -14.51 8.30
N GLY A 180 0.53 -14.95 9.21
CA GLY A 180 -0.40 -14.09 9.92
C GLY A 180 0.30 -13.12 10.86
N GLN A 181 1.30 -13.57 11.63
CA GLN A 181 2.10 -12.70 12.49
C GLN A 181 2.81 -11.61 11.68
N ARG A 182 3.40 -11.97 10.52
CA ARG A 182 4.00 -10.96 9.63
C ARG A 182 2.98 -9.94 9.16
N GLN A 183 1.78 -10.39 8.83
CA GLN A 183 0.71 -9.49 8.37
C GLN A 183 0.23 -8.54 9.49
N LEU A 184 0.06 -9.05 10.71
CA LEU A 184 -0.26 -8.19 11.87
C LEU A 184 0.84 -7.15 12.13
N LEU A 185 2.12 -7.50 11.97
CA LEU A 185 3.22 -6.52 12.06
C LEU A 185 3.17 -5.47 10.93
N ALA A 186 2.79 -5.87 9.71
CA ALA A 186 2.61 -4.91 8.62
C ALA A 186 1.45 -3.94 8.88
N PHE A 187 0.37 -4.42 9.49
CA PHE A 187 -0.73 -3.55 9.94
C PHE A 187 -0.29 -2.62 11.06
N ALA A 188 0.45 -3.12 12.07
CA ALA A 188 1.00 -2.29 13.14
C ALA A 188 1.94 -1.21 12.58
N ARG A 189 2.80 -1.57 11.62
CA ARG A 189 3.65 -0.61 10.88
C ARG A 189 2.81 0.48 10.23
N ALA A 190 1.80 0.10 9.44
CA ALA A 190 0.95 1.07 8.74
C ALA A 190 0.23 2.01 9.71
N LEU A 191 -0.19 1.53 10.88
CA LEU A 191 -0.82 2.36 11.92
C LEU A 191 0.14 3.26 12.66
N ALA A 192 1.36 2.80 12.93
CA ALA A 192 2.35 3.58 13.68
C ALA A 192 2.70 4.92 13.01
N PHE A 193 2.58 4.98 11.69
CA PHE A 193 2.76 6.20 10.89
C PHE A 193 1.51 7.09 10.82
N ASP A 194 0.38 6.66 11.39
CA ASP A 194 -0.89 7.39 11.46
C ASP A 194 -1.31 8.07 10.11
N PRO A 195 -1.42 7.30 9.02
CA PRO A 195 -1.77 7.85 7.71
C PRO A 195 -3.24 8.29 7.66
N ASP A 196 -3.54 9.28 6.83
CA ASP A 196 -4.91 9.77 6.62
C ASP A 196 -5.70 8.87 5.65
N VAL A 197 -5.00 8.25 4.70
CA VAL A 197 -5.54 7.29 3.73
C VAL A 197 -4.86 5.95 3.93
N LEU A 198 -5.62 4.86 3.95
CA LEU A 198 -5.10 3.51 4.09
C LEU A 198 -5.41 2.65 2.86
N ILE A 199 -4.39 1.99 2.36
CA ILE A 199 -4.51 1.03 1.26
C ILE A 199 -4.15 -0.35 1.78
N LEU A 200 -5.08 -1.30 1.61
CA LEU A 200 -4.88 -2.69 2.00
C LEU A 200 -4.96 -3.57 0.76
N ASP A 201 -3.86 -4.24 0.43
CA ASP A 201 -3.85 -5.31 -0.59
C ASP A 201 -3.96 -6.65 0.14
N GLU A 202 -5.19 -7.19 0.19
CA GLU A 202 -5.51 -8.36 1.01
C GLU A 202 -5.35 -9.64 0.20
N ALA A 203 -4.25 -10.36 0.41
CA ALA A 203 -4.15 -11.75 0.02
C ALA A 203 -3.62 -12.57 1.20
N THR A 204 -4.53 -13.23 1.87
CA THR A 204 -4.21 -14.11 3.01
C THR A 204 -4.38 -15.55 2.58
N ALA A 205 -3.39 -16.11 1.87
CA ALA A 205 -3.30 -17.55 1.65
C ALA A 205 -2.53 -18.20 2.81
N ASN A 206 -3.04 -19.33 3.31
CA ASN A 206 -2.36 -20.18 4.31
C ASN A 206 -2.17 -19.55 5.71
N ILE A 207 -3.19 -18.91 6.26
CA ILE A 207 -3.23 -18.45 7.64
C ILE A 207 -4.06 -19.43 8.46
N ASP A 208 -3.63 -19.71 9.71
CA ASP A 208 -4.42 -20.50 10.64
C ASP A 208 -5.69 -19.74 11.07
N THR A 209 -6.72 -20.49 11.46
CA THR A 209 -8.07 -19.95 11.71
C THR A 209 -8.10 -18.91 12.83
N GLU A 210 -7.27 -19.04 13.86
CA GLU A 210 -7.25 -18.11 14.99
C GLU A 210 -6.65 -16.77 14.59
N THR A 211 -5.50 -16.80 13.94
CA THR A 211 -4.83 -15.59 13.39
C THR A 211 -5.69 -14.94 12.30
N GLU A 212 -6.45 -15.72 11.54
CA GLU A 212 -7.39 -15.19 10.54
C GLU A 212 -8.45 -14.29 11.17
N VAL A 213 -9.02 -14.69 12.31
CA VAL A 213 -10.00 -13.86 13.04
C VAL A 213 -9.38 -12.53 13.48
N TRP A 214 -8.16 -12.56 14.04
CA TRP A 214 -7.46 -11.35 14.46
C TRP A 214 -7.17 -10.40 13.29
N ILE A 215 -6.79 -10.95 12.15
CA ILE A 215 -6.56 -10.17 10.92
C ILE A 215 -7.87 -9.51 10.45
N GLN A 216 -8.99 -10.23 10.43
CA GLN A 216 -10.28 -9.67 10.03
C GLN A 216 -10.74 -8.56 10.96
N GLU A 217 -10.57 -8.74 12.27
CA GLU A 217 -10.87 -7.69 13.26
C GLU A 217 -9.97 -6.46 13.05
N ALA A 218 -8.66 -6.67 12.81
CA ALA A 218 -7.72 -5.60 12.53
C ALA A 218 -8.11 -4.82 11.26
N VAL A 219 -8.38 -5.52 10.15
CA VAL A 219 -8.83 -4.91 8.89
C VAL A 219 -10.10 -4.08 9.12
N THR A 220 -11.09 -4.65 9.81
CA THR A 220 -12.36 -3.96 10.09
C THR A 220 -12.16 -2.68 10.91
N ARG A 221 -11.27 -2.72 11.92
CA ARG A 221 -10.94 -1.52 12.72
C ARG A 221 -10.21 -0.47 11.88
N LEU A 222 -9.25 -0.91 11.07
CA LEU A 222 -8.47 -0.05 10.19
C LEU A 222 -9.35 0.70 9.19
N MET A 223 -10.31 -0.01 8.58
CA MET A 223 -11.22 0.56 7.59
C MET A 223 -12.15 1.64 8.18
N LYS A 224 -12.63 1.45 9.41
CA LYS A 224 -13.59 2.37 10.05
C LYS A 224 -12.99 3.69 10.53
N ALA A 225 -11.68 3.79 10.67
CA ALA A 225 -11.04 4.94 11.30
C ALA A 225 -10.59 6.03 10.32
N ARG A 226 -10.57 5.74 9.01
CA ARG A 226 -9.98 6.63 7.98
C ARG A 226 -10.47 6.26 6.58
N THR A 227 -10.16 7.09 5.58
CA THR A 227 -10.43 6.74 4.18
C THR A 227 -9.63 5.50 3.80
N SER A 228 -10.30 4.46 3.30
CA SER A 228 -9.65 3.18 3.04
C SER A 228 -9.99 2.63 1.66
N ILE A 229 -8.97 2.13 0.96
CA ILE A 229 -9.10 1.39 -0.30
C ILE A 229 -8.58 -0.02 -0.06
N VAL A 230 -9.44 -1.02 -0.24
CA VAL A 230 -9.07 -2.43 -0.03
C VAL A 230 -9.18 -3.19 -1.34
N ILE A 231 -8.08 -3.85 -1.78
CA ILE A 231 -8.18 -4.89 -2.79
C ILE A 231 -8.68 -6.15 -2.09
N ALA A 232 -9.99 -6.36 -2.18
CA ALA A 232 -10.62 -7.44 -1.44
C ALA A 232 -10.55 -8.76 -2.20
N HIS A 233 -10.02 -9.77 -1.54
CA HIS A 233 -10.01 -11.17 -1.98
C HIS A 233 -10.97 -12.04 -1.15
N ARG A 234 -11.55 -11.47 -0.07
CA ARG A 234 -12.48 -12.15 0.83
C ARG A 234 -13.85 -11.49 0.82
N ILE A 235 -14.88 -12.33 0.87
CA ILE A 235 -16.28 -11.85 0.91
C ILE A 235 -16.53 -11.02 2.17
N SER A 236 -15.96 -11.41 3.33
CA SER A 236 -16.11 -10.68 4.60
C SER A 236 -15.59 -9.24 4.52
N THR A 237 -14.47 -9.02 3.84
CA THR A 237 -13.90 -7.68 3.62
C THR A 237 -14.77 -6.86 2.66
N ILE A 238 -15.27 -7.50 1.60
CA ILE A 238 -16.20 -6.83 0.66
C ILE A 238 -17.47 -6.38 1.38
N GLN A 239 -18.04 -7.24 2.24
CA GLN A 239 -19.24 -6.93 3.01
C GLN A 239 -19.05 -5.83 4.06
N SER A 240 -17.83 -5.65 4.56
CA SER A 240 -17.52 -4.62 5.55
C SER A 240 -17.20 -3.25 4.96
N ALA A 241 -17.03 -3.14 3.63
CA ALA A 241 -16.78 -1.89 2.94
C ALA A 241 -18.09 -1.12 2.71
N ASP A 242 -18.01 0.23 2.81
CA ASP A 242 -19.17 1.09 2.57
C ASP A 242 -19.60 1.09 1.10
N ARG A 243 -18.65 0.85 0.19
CA ARG A 243 -18.92 0.76 -1.25
C ARG A 243 -17.97 -0.21 -1.94
N ILE A 244 -18.49 -0.90 -2.93
CA ILE A 244 -17.79 -1.84 -3.79
C ILE A 244 -17.61 -1.21 -5.17
N ILE A 245 -16.42 -1.33 -5.74
CA ILE A 245 -16.09 -0.90 -7.10
C ILE A 245 -15.62 -2.12 -7.87
N VAL A 246 -16.33 -2.46 -8.94
CA VAL A 246 -16.02 -3.60 -9.80
C VAL A 246 -15.24 -3.15 -11.02
N LEU A 247 -14.01 -3.65 -11.14
CA LEU A 247 -13.13 -3.40 -12.28
C LEU A 247 -13.06 -4.61 -13.21
N HIS A 248 -13.20 -4.37 -14.50
CA HIS A 248 -13.01 -5.38 -15.53
C HIS A 248 -12.24 -4.83 -16.73
N LYS A 249 -11.09 -5.43 -17.04
CA LYS A 249 -10.22 -5.04 -18.16
C LYS A 249 -9.88 -3.54 -18.21
N GLY A 250 -9.61 -2.97 -17.03
CA GLY A 250 -9.22 -1.56 -16.90
C GLY A 250 -10.36 -0.56 -16.93
N GLU A 251 -11.60 -1.01 -16.88
CA GLU A 251 -12.78 -0.15 -16.84
C GLU A 251 -13.58 -0.38 -15.57
N LEU A 252 -14.18 0.66 -15.03
CA LEU A 252 -15.17 0.57 -13.97
C LEU A 252 -16.49 0.07 -14.59
N ARG A 253 -17.02 -1.06 -14.10
CA ARG A 253 -18.26 -1.64 -14.60
C ARG A 253 -19.45 -1.36 -13.72
N GLU A 254 -19.26 -1.49 -12.43
CA GLU A 254 -20.32 -1.33 -11.44
C GLU A 254 -19.74 -0.71 -10.17
N GLN A 255 -20.57 -0.01 -9.44
CA GLN A 255 -20.28 0.48 -8.10
C GLN A 255 -21.57 0.59 -7.31
N GLY A 256 -21.54 0.21 -6.04
CA GLY A 256 -22.69 0.23 -5.16
C GLY A 256 -22.35 -0.28 -3.77
N SER A 257 -23.32 -0.36 -2.89
CA SER A 257 -23.20 -1.04 -1.60
C SER A 257 -23.34 -2.57 -1.79
N HIS A 258 -23.06 -3.35 -0.73
CA HIS A 258 -23.24 -4.81 -0.79
C HIS A 258 -24.70 -5.23 -0.98
N ASP A 259 -25.66 -4.40 -0.54
CA ASP A 259 -27.09 -4.69 -0.57
C ASP A 259 -27.76 -4.28 -1.90
N GLU A 260 -27.06 -3.55 -2.77
CA GLU A 260 -27.49 -3.17 -4.12
C GLU A 260 -27.05 -4.19 -5.16
#